data_0d1eae5fd86da338d7cccc860cc8bed4
#
_entry.id   0d1eae5fd86da338d7cccc860cc8bed4
#
_cell.length_a   1.000
_cell.length_b   1.000
_cell.length_c   1.000
_cell.angle_alpha   90.00
_cell.angle_beta   90.00
_cell.angle_gamma   90.00
#
_symmetry.space_group_name_H-M   'P 1'
#
loop_
_entity.id
_entity.type
_entity.pdbx_description
1 polymer ?
#
loop_
_entity_poly.entity_id
_entity_poly.type
_entity_poly.pdbx_seq_one_letter_code
_entity_poly.pdbx_strand_id
1 'polypeptide(L)'
;MRDGLRSRLDPNHNHPPLAVLWSIVAGSVLVFALTAFAVRNGWTDSLDRSILLALRDASDPSDAWGPAWFEETAAELTALGGYPILVTVSALTLAVLALMRNWAAALFLAIGLSGGAALSSVLKLGFERARPDLVDHMDRTFTSSFPSAHAMVGMLFYLTLAAVAVRFVPRHSVRVFMVCAAFAIAIVIGSSRVYLGVHWPSDVLAGWSLGVGWASLCWLAAHYLSRRRGDRDALGHSRT
;
A
#
# COMPACT_ATOMS: atom_id res chain seq x y z
N MET A 1 -0.12 -17.74 -36.24
CA MET A 1 0.00 -16.44 -35.57
C MET A 1 -0.93 -16.26 -34.37
N ARG A 2 -2.10 -16.91 -34.33
CA ARG A 2 -3.05 -16.88 -33.18
C ARG A 2 -2.62 -17.74 -31.98
N ASP A 3 -1.93 -18.84 -32.20
CA ASP A 3 -1.49 -19.76 -31.12
C ASP A 3 -0.31 -19.20 -30.31
N GLY A 4 0.57 -18.43 -30.93
CA GLY A 4 1.66 -17.74 -30.24
C GLY A 4 1.21 -16.58 -29.32
N LEU A 5 0.00 -16.04 -29.53
CA LEU A 5 -0.58 -15.03 -28.64
C LEU A 5 -1.26 -15.68 -27.44
N ARG A 6 -1.86 -16.85 -27.60
CA ARG A 6 -2.52 -17.60 -26.51
C ARG A 6 -1.53 -18.14 -25.49
N SER A 7 -0.37 -18.64 -25.93
CA SER A 7 0.67 -19.14 -25.03
C SER A 7 1.37 -18.01 -24.24
N ARG A 8 1.35 -16.76 -24.76
CA ARG A 8 1.90 -15.59 -24.06
C ARG A 8 0.95 -14.99 -23.01
N LEU A 9 -0.32 -15.41 -23.07
CA LEU A 9 -1.37 -15.01 -22.12
C LEU A 9 -1.68 -16.12 -21.11
N ASP A 10 -0.81 -17.15 -21.01
CA ASP A 10 -0.96 -18.20 -20.01
C ASP A 10 -0.85 -17.57 -18.60
N PRO A 11 -1.94 -17.60 -17.82
CA PRO A 11 -1.97 -17.03 -16.49
C PRO A 11 -0.91 -17.63 -15.55
N ASN A 12 -0.44 -18.84 -15.83
CA ASN A 12 0.47 -19.58 -14.96
C ASN A 12 1.96 -19.18 -15.09
N HIS A 13 2.37 -18.52 -16.18
CA HIS A 13 3.81 -18.23 -16.43
C HIS A 13 4.34 -16.94 -15.78
N ASN A 14 3.49 -16.10 -15.16
CA ASN A 14 3.87 -14.75 -14.71
C ASN A 14 3.46 -14.41 -13.28
N HIS A 15 3.04 -15.38 -12.47
CA HIS A 15 2.75 -15.13 -11.06
C HIS A 15 4.00 -15.40 -10.19
N PRO A 16 4.29 -14.55 -9.20
CA PRO A 16 5.31 -14.90 -8.23
C PRO A 16 4.96 -16.24 -7.56
N PRO A 17 5.96 -17.05 -7.22
CA PRO A 17 5.71 -18.32 -6.52
C PRO A 17 4.84 -18.09 -5.28
N LEU A 18 3.83 -18.95 -5.08
CA LEU A 18 2.91 -18.82 -3.92
C LEU A 18 3.66 -18.77 -2.59
N ALA A 19 4.75 -19.53 -2.48
CA ALA A 19 5.61 -19.51 -1.30
C ALA A 19 6.16 -18.10 -1.02
N VAL A 20 6.58 -17.35 -2.06
CA VAL A 20 7.06 -15.97 -1.92
C VAL A 20 5.95 -15.06 -1.41
N LEU A 21 4.73 -15.15 -1.97
CA LEU A 21 3.60 -14.34 -1.51
C LEU A 21 3.24 -14.65 -0.04
N TRP A 22 3.22 -15.93 0.34
CA TRP A 22 2.98 -16.32 1.74
C TRP A 22 4.10 -15.84 2.67
N SER A 23 5.37 -15.89 2.23
CA SER A 23 6.49 -15.35 3.00
C SER A 23 6.37 -13.82 3.19
N ILE A 24 5.92 -13.10 2.16
CA ILE A 24 5.67 -11.65 2.24
C ILE A 24 4.54 -11.37 3.24
N VAL A 25 3.43 -12.10 3.17
CA VAL A 25 2.32 -11.93 4.12
C VAL A 25 2.78 -12.22 5.55
N ALA A 26 3.45 -13.34 5.78
CA ALA A 26 3.95 -13.72 7.10
C ALA A 26 4.97 -12.68 7.64
N GLY A 27 5.92 -12.25 6.81
CA GLY A 27 6.89 -11.21 7.17
C GLY A 27 6.22 -9.88 7.49
N SER A 28 5.22 -9.47 6.69
CA SER A 28 4.45 -8.24 6.92
C SER A 28 3.69 -8.27 8.25
N VAL A 29 3.02 -9.39 8.54
CA VAL A 29 2.31 -9.59 9.81
C VAL A 29 3.29 -9.57 10.99
N LEU A 30 4.45 -10.22 10.84
CA LEU A 30 5.48 -10.22 11.88
C LEU A 30 6.03 -8.81 12.14
N VAL A 31 6.39 -8.07 11.08
CA VAL A 31 6.88 -6.69 11.22
C VAL A 31 5.82 -5.81 11.88
N PHE A 32 4.57 -5.90 11.46
CA PHE A 32 3.48 -5.16 12.10
C PHE A 32 3.32 -5.53 13.57
N ALA A 33 3.29 -6.83 13.91
CA ALA A 33 3.10 -7.29 15.28
C ALA A 33 4.25 -6.86 16.20
N LEU A 34 5.50 -6.98 15.73
CA LEU A 34 6.68 -6.52 16.49
C LEU A 34 6.66 -5.01 16.68
N THR A 35 6.33 -4.24 15.63
CA THR A 35 6.23 -2.77 15.72
C THR A 35 5.11 -2.36 16.67
N ALA A 36 3.93 -2.96 16.55
CA ALA A 36 2.79 -2.69 17.44
C ALA A 36 3.10 -3.03 18.90
N PHE A 37 3.76 -4.15 19.14
CA PHE A 37 4.22 -4.54 20.47
C PHE A 37 5.24 -3.54 21.03
N ALA A 38 6.25 -3.15 20.25
CA ALA A 38 7.26 -2.18 20.64
C ALA A 38 6.66 -0.81 20.95
N VAL A 39 5.71 -0.34 20.12
CA VAL A 39 4.96 0.91 20.33
C VAL A 39 4.18 0.86 21.65
N ARG A 40 3.44 -0.24 21.92
CA ARG A 40 2.66 -0.36 23.17
C ARG A 40 3.53 -0.34 24.43
N ASN A 41 4.77 -0.79 24.34
CA ASN A 41 5.71 -0.82 25.46
C ASN A 41 6.65 0.39 25.51
N GLY A 42 6.47 1.40 24.65
CA GLY A 42 7.31 2.61 24.59
C GLY A 42 8.74 2.36 24.06
N TRP A 43 9.02 1.19 23.50
CA TRP A 43 10.38 0.83 23.03
C TRP A 43 10.81 1.59 21.77
N THR A 44 9.86 2.16 21.05
CA THR A 44 10.14 2.95 19.84
C THR A 44 10.36 4.43 20.13
N ASP A 45 10.00 4.91 21.32
CA ASP A 45 9.86 6.35 21.60
C ASP A 45 11.16 7.14 21.41
N SER A 46 12.30 6.60 21.86
CA SER A 46 13.60 7.27 21.71
C SER A 46 14.02 7.34 20.23
N LEU A 47 13.81 6.25 19.47
CA LEU A 47 14.14 6.19 18.04
C LEU A 47 13.19 7.08 17.23
N ASP A 48 11.89 7.01 17.50
CA ASP A 48 10.88 7.85 16.85
C ASP A 48 11.17 9.34 17.04
N ARG A 49 11.48 9.74 18.28
CA ARG A 49 11.87 11.13 18.60
C ARG A 49 13.16 11.54 17.91
N SER A 50 14.19 10.70 17.94
CA SER A 50 15.49 11.05 17.34
C SER A 50 15.40 11.22 15.82
N ILE A 51 14.65 10.36 15.13
CA ILE A 51 14.45 10.48 13.68
C ILE A 51 13.62 11.72 13.36
N LEU A 52 12.55 11.98 14.11
CA LEU A 52 11.69 13.14 13.88
C LEU A 52 12.48 14.45 14.06
N LEU A 53 13.26 14.56 15.14
CA LEU A 53 14.07 15.75 15.43
C LEU A 53 15.24 15.93 14.45
N ALA A 54 15.81 14.84 13.90
CA ALA A 54 16.81 14.91 12.85
C ALA A 54 16.28 15.53 11.53
N LEU A 55 14.96 15.61 11.37
CA LEU A 55 14.29 16.24 10.22
C LEU A 55 13.84 17.69 10.53
N ARG A 56 14.38 18.30 11.60
CA ARG A 56 14.07 19.67 12.03
C ARG A 56 15.33 20.52 12.01
N ASP A 57 15.13 21.84 11.96
CA ASP A 57 16.22 22.78 12.19
C ASP A 57 16.75 22.64 13.62
N ALA A 58 18.08 22.62 13.77
CA ALA A 58 18.70 22.42 15.08
C ALA A 58 18.49 23.60 16.03
N SER A 59 18.21 24.79 15.50
CA SER A 59 17.96 26.00 16.26
C SER A 59 16.49 26.27 16.55
N ASP A 60 15.60 25.72 15.73
CA ASP A 60 14.14 25.82 15.86
C ASP A 60 13.45 24.49 15.48
N PRO A 61 13.08 23.64 16.46
CA PRO A 61 12.39 22.39 16.19
C PRO A 61 10.98 22.55 15.57
N SER A 62 10.40 23.75 15.57
CA SER A 62 9.13 24.01 14.87
C SER A 62 9.31 24.12 13.37
N ASP A 63 10.54 24.41 12.90
CA ASP A 63 10.90 24.51 11.49
C ASP A 63 11.43 23.17 10.95
N ALA A 64 11.01 22.78 9.76
CA ALA A 64 11.49 21.56 9.13
C ALA A 64 12.86 21.78 8.48
N TRP A 65 13.70 20.75 8.53
CA TRP A 65 14.99 20.78 7.85
C TRP A 65 14.81 20.97 6.34
N GLY A 66 15.40 21.98 5.80
CA GLY A 66 15.45 22.24 4.36
C GLY A 66 14.82 23.58 3.96
N PRO A 67 14.91 23.96 2.69
CA PRO A 67 14.28 25.18 2.19
C PRO A 67 12.76 25.02 2.05
N ALA A 68 12.00 26.11 2.10
CA ALA A 68 10.52 26.14 2.04
C ALA A 68 9.92 25.34 0.85
N TRP A 69 10.59 25.36 -0.32
CA TRP A 69 10.13 24.56 -1.47
C TRP A 69 10.13 23.06 -1.21
N PHE A 70 11.00 22.57 -0.31
CA PHE A 70 11.03 21.13 0.03
C PHE A 70 9.85 20.75 0.91
N GLU A 71 9.41 21.63 1.81
CA GLU A 71 8.20 21.44 2.61
C GLU A 71 6.94 21.39 1.72
N GLU A 72 6.83 22.34 0.78
CA GLU A 72 5.75 22.35 -0.21
C GLU A 72 5.74 21.06 -1.02
N THR A 73 6.91 20.63 -1.51
CA THR A 73 7.05 19.36 -2.23
C THR A 73 6.63 18.15 -1.39
N ALA A 74 7.01 18.11 -0.12
CA ALA A 74 6.60 17.03 0.80
C ALA A 74 5.09 17.02 1.03
N ALA A 75 4.46 18.21 1.12
CA ALA A 75 3.01 18.36 1.24
C ALA A 75 2.27 17.92 -0.05
N GLU A 76 2.81 18.23 -1.23
CA GLU A 76 2.27 17.78 -2.50
C GLU A 76 2.43 16.25 -2.67
N LEU A 77 3.60 15.70 -2.33
CA LEU A 77 3.85 14.27 -2.42
C LEU A 77 2.96 13.46 -1.47
N THR A 78 2.70 13.96 -0.25
CA THR A 78 1.78 13.29 0.67
C THR A 78 0.36 13.26 0.15
N ALA A 79 -0.07 14.26 -0.65
CA ALA A 79 -1.40 14.30 -1.24
C ALA A 79 -1.67 13.11 -2.17
N LEU A 80 -0.62 12.51 -2.78
CA LEU A 80 -0.76 11.26 -3.56
C LEU A 80 -1.29 10.09 -2.72
N GLY A 81 -1.11 10.12 -1.40
CA GLY A 81 -1.69 9.14 -0.46
C GLY A 81 -3.00 9.61 0.20
N GLY A 82 -3.47 10.80 -0.16
CA GLY A 82 -4.72 11.37 0.35
C GLY A 82 -5.97 10.75 -0.28
N TYR A 83 -7.03 10.65 0.51
CA TYR A 83 -8.30 10.06 0.05
C TYR A 83 -8.86 10.68 -1.26
N PRO A 84 -8.81 12.00 -1.50
CA PRO A 84 -9.32 12.57 -2.73
C PRO A 84 -8.65 11.99 -3.98
N ILE A 85 -7.32 11.89 -3.98
CA ILE A 85 -6.57 11.34 -5.12
C ILE A 85 -6.81 9.83 -5.25
N LEU A 86 -6.72 9.09 -4.14
CA LEU A 86 -6.91 7.64 -4.15
C LEU A 86 -8.33 7.27 -4.64
N VAL A 87 -9.37 7.96 -4.17
CA VAL A 87 -10.76 7.72 -4.60
C VAL A 87 -10.95 8.09 -6.08
N THR A 88 -10.42 9.23 -6.52
CA THR A 88 -10.55 9.67 -7.93
C THR A 88 -9.89 8.67 -8.88
N VAL A 89 -8.63 8.29 -8.61
CA VAL A 89 -7.91 7.32 -9.46
C VAL A 89 -8.56 5.93 -9.40
N SER A 90 -9.07 5.52 -8.22
CA SER A 90 -9.82 4.26 -8.08
C SER A 90 -11.08 4.27 -8.93
N ALA A 91 -11.88 5.35 -8.87
CA ALA A 91 -13.11 5.48 -9.63
C ALA A 91 -12.85 5.45 -11.14
N LEU A 92 -11.84 6.19 -11.61
CA LEU A 92 -11.44 6.17 -13.02
C LEU A 92 -10.96 4.79 -13.47
N THR A 93 -10.15 4.11 -12.65
CA THR A 93 -9.68 2.75 -12.96
C THR A 93 -10.84 1.75 -13.00
N LEU A 94 -11.77 1.84 -12.05
CA LEU A 94 -12.96 0.99 -12.03
C LEU A 94 -13.85 1.24 -13.26
N ALA A 95 -14.01 2.51 -13.66
CA ALA A 95 -14.77 2.86 -14.88
C ALA A 95 -14.11 2.25 -16.13
N VAL A 96 -12.80 2.37 -16.28
CA VAL A 96 -12.06 1.74 -17.40
C VAL A 96 -12.23 0.24 -17.39
N LEU A 97 -12.06 -0.43 -16.25
CA LEU A 97 -12.23 -1.87 -16.13
C LEU A 97 -13.66 -2.33 -16.45
N ALA A 98 -14.67 -1.55 -16.07
CA ALA A 98 -16.07 -1.79 -16.39
C ALA A 98 -16.33 -1.65 -17.90
N LEU A 99 -15.82 -0.59 -18.54
CA LEU A 99 -15.89 -0.41 -20.00
C LEU A 99 -15.21 -1.56 -20.77
N MET A 100 -14.09 -2.07 -20.23
CA MET A 100 -13.40 -3.25 -20.76
C MET A 100 -14.14 -4.55 -20.42
N ARG A 101 -15.26 -4.52 -19.69
CA ARG A 101 -15.99 -5.68 -19.16
C ARG A 101 -15.12 -6.64 -18.34
N ASN A 102 -14.03 -6.14 -17.74
CA ASN A 102 -13.15 -6.93 -16.88
C ASN A 102 -13.62 -6.86 -15.42
N TRP A 103 -14.77 -7.46 -15.16
CA TRP A 103 -15.41 -7.44 -13.84
C TRP A 103 -14.57 -8.10 -12.73
N ALA A 104 -13.77 -9.12 -13.09
CA ALA A 104 -12.90 -9.77 -12.12
C ALA A 104 -11.81 -8.82 -11.59
N ALA A 105 -11.17 -8.04 -12.48
CA ALA A 105 -10.19 -7.04 -12.08
C ALA A 105 -10.84 -5.86 -11.33
N ALA A 106 -12.04 -5.43 -11.76
CA ALA A 106 -12.80 -4.39 -11.07
C ALA A 106 -13.16 -4.81 -9.63
N LEU A 107 -13.68 -6.02 -9.45
CA LEU A 107 -14.03 -6.56 -8.14
C LEU A 107 -12.79 -6.74 -7.25
N PHE A 108 -11.70 -7.24 -7.81
CA PHE A 108 -10.41 -7.36 -7.12
C PHE A 108 -9.94 -6.00 -6.58
N LEU A 109 -9.95 -4.96 -7.43
CA LEU A 109 -9.57 -3.60 -7.05
C LEU A 109 -10.50 -3.06 -5.96
N ALA A 110 -11.81 -3.13 -6.17
CA ALA A 110 -12.81 -2.60 -5.24
C ALA A 110 -12.71 -3.26 -3.85
N ILE A 111 -12.66 -4.58 -3.78
CA ILE A 111 -12.55 -5.31 -2.49
C ILE A 111 -11.19 -5.06 -1.84
N GLY A 112 -10.10 -5.07 -2.62
CA GLY A 112 -8.76 -4.82 -2.10
C GLY A 112 -8.66 -3.45 -1.43
N LEU A 113 -9.12 -2.40 -2.11
CA LEU A 113 -9.02 -1.03 -1.61
C LEU A 113 -9.99 -0.76 -0.44
N SER A 114 -11.25 -1.13 -0.58
CA SER A 114 -12.24 -0.90 0.49
C SER A 114 -11.94 -1.72 1.75
N GLY A 115 -11.53 -2.97 1.59
CA GLY A 115 -11.14 -3.83 2.70
C GLY A 115 -9.89 -3.32 3.43
N GLY A 116 -8.89 -2.83 2.69
CA GLY A 116 -7.69 -2.23 3.29
C GLY A 116 -7.98 -0.91 4.01
N ALA A 117 -8.83 -0.05 3.44
CA ALA A 117 -9.27 1.17 4.10
C ALA A 117 -10.07 0.88 5.39
N ALA A 118 -10.96 -0.11 5.34
CA ALA A 118 -11.71 -0.58 6.50
C ALA A 118 -10.78 -1.13 7.59
N LEU A 119 -9.81 -1.97 7.22
CA LEU A 119 -8.80 -2.50 8.14
C LEU A 119 -8.00 -1.37 8.82
N SER A 120 -7.57 -0.37 8.05
CA SER A 120 -6.87 0.81 8.58
C SER A 120 -7.72 1.53 9.63
N SER A 121 -9.01 1.72 9.34
CA SER A 121 -9.95 2.39 10.24
C SER A 121 -10.18 1.60 11.53
N VAL A 122 -10.37 0.28 11.42
CA VAL A 122 -10.57 -0.61 12.59
C VAL A 122 -9.34 -0.63 13.49
N LEU A 123 -8.14 -0.73 12.90
CA LEU A 123 -6.90 -0.73 13.68
C LEU A 123 -6.69 0.58 14.45
N LYS A 124 -7.04 1.73 13.86
CA LYS A 124 -6.96 3.03 14.54
C LYS A 124 -7.85 3.12 15.80
N LEU A 125 -8.96 2.41 15.83
CA LEU A 125 -9.83 2.33 17.01
C LEU A 125 -9.19 1.51 18.15
N GLY A 126 -8.28 0.59 17.82
CA GLY A 126 -7.58 -0.24 18.80
C GLY A 126 -6.28 0.34 19.36
N PHE A 127 -5.74 1.39 18.70
CA PHE A 127 -4.48 2.02 19.08
C PHE A 127 -4.68 3.53 19.28
N GLU A 128 -4.88 3.95 20.51
CA GLU A 128 -5.05 5.37 20.88
C GLU A 128 -3.71 6.10 21.03
N ARG A 129 -2.79 5.95 20.06
CA ARG A 129 -1.49 6.59 20.11
C ARG A 129 -1.60 8.08 19.79
N ALA A 130 -1.01 8.91 20.67
CA ALA A 130 -0.87 10.35 20.41
C ALA A 130 0.06 10.60 19.22
N ARG A 131 -0.21 11.67 18.47
CA ARG A 131 0.68 12.14 17.40
C ARG A 131 1.90 12.85 17.98
N PRO A 132 2.96 13.05 17.16
CA PRO A 132 4.08 13.87 17.60
C PRO A 132 3.63 15.23 18.10
N ASP A 133 4.04 15.58 19.31
CA ASP A 133 3.79 16.88 19.97
C ASP A 133 5.05 17.75 20.08
N LEU A 134 6.15 17.26 19.50
CA LEU A 134 7.47 17.90 19.56
C LEU A 134 7.66 18.97 18.47
N VAL A 135 6.79 18.99 17.48
CA VAL A 135 6.91 19.78 16.25
C VAL A 135 5.53 20.24 15.80
N ASP A 136 5.47 21.34 15.07
CA ASP A 136 4.22 21.79 14.48
C ASP A 136 3.77 20.83 13.37
N HIS A 137 2.47 20.57 13.35
CA HIS A 137 1.88 19.73 12.31
C HIS A 137 1.63 20.55 11.05
N MET A 138 2.35 20.25 9.99
CA MET A 138 2.19 20.89 8.68
C MET A 138 0.98 20.36 7.88
N ASP A 139 0.18 19.45 8.48
CA ASP A 139 -1.06 18.94 7.88
C ASP A 139 -2.11 18.70 8.97
N ARG A 140 -3.39 18.87 8.62
CA ARG A 140 -4.51 18.68 9.56
C ARG A 140 -4.81 17.19 9.77
N THR A 141 -4.92 16.80 11.02
CA THR A 141 -5.15 15.41 11.41
C THR A 141 -6.14 15.32 12.56
N PHE A 142 -7.08 14.35 12.49
CA PHE A 142 -8.20 14.23 13.45
C PHE A 142 -8.32 12.84 14.10
N THR A 143 -7.39 11.92 13.81
CA THR A 143 -7.47 10.52 14.25
C THR A 143 -6.18 10.10 14.95
N SER A 144 -6.22 8.95 15.65
CA SER A 144 -5.06 8.29 16.25
C SER A 144 -3.87 8.20 15.28
N SER A 145 -2.65 8.28 15.84
CA SER A 145 -1.42 8.24 15.03
C SER A 145 -1.14 6.87 14.43
N PHE A 146 -1.35 5.79 15.19
CA PHE A 146 -0.96 4.43 14.80
C PHE A 146 -2.14 3.59 14.27
N PRO A 147 -1.95 2.81 13.22
CA PRO A 147 -0.90 2.95 12.20
C PRO A 147 -1.17 4.12 11.24
N SER A 148 -0.15 4.56 10.47
CA SER A 148 -0.32 5.62 9.47
C SER A 148 -1.21 5.17 8.32
N ALA A 149 -2.38 5.82 8.15
CA ALA A 149 -3.31 5.49 7.08
C ALA A 149 -2.75 5.84 5.69
N HIS A 150 -2.06 7.00 5.55
CA HIS A 150 -1.42 7.36 4.28
C HIS A 150 -0.37 6.33 3.86
N ALA A 151 0.45 5.85 4.79
CA ALA A 151 1.44 4.82 4.53
C ALA A 151 0.78 3.47 4.15
N MET A 152 -0.24 3.05 4.91
CA MET A 152 -0.92 1.76 4.70
C MET A 152 -1.75 1.76 3.41
N VAL A 153 -2.67 2.73 3.28
CA VAL A 153 -3.60 2.76 2.15
C VAL A 153 -2.87 3.16 0.86
N GLY A 154 -1.88 4.07 0.94
CA GLY A 154 -1.02 4.40 -0.19
C GLY A 154 -0.24 3.18 -0.71
N MET A 155 0.42 2.43 0.18
CA MET A 155 1.16 1.21 -0.19
C MET A 155 0.24 0.17 -0.84
N LEU A 156 -0.89 -0.13 -0.20
CA LEU A 156 -1.90 -1.02 -0.73
C LEU A 156 -2.41 -0.56 -2.11
N PHE A 157 -2.75 0.73 -2.24
CA PHE A 157 -3.32 1.28 -3.46
C PHE A 157 -2.36 1.15 -4.64
N TYR A 158 -1.14 1.69 -4.52
CA TYR A 158 -0.18 1.68 -5.62
C TYR A 158 0.26 0.26 -6.00
N LEU A 159 0.44 -0.63 -5.03
CA LEU A 159 0.76 -2.03 -5.33
C LEU A 159 -0.41 -2.77 -6.00
N THR A 160 -1.65 -2.52 -5.57
CA THR A 160 -2.84 -3.13 -6.20
C THR A 160 -3.06 -2.58 -7.61
N LEU A 161 -2.87 -1.28 -7.81
CA LEU A 161 -2.95 -0.66 -9.13
C LEU A 161 -1.88 -1.23 -10.06
N ALA A 162 -0.63 -1.34 -9.61
CA ALA A 162 0.43 -1.98 -10.37
C ALA A 162 0.10 -3.45 -10.69
N ALA A 163 -0.43 -4.20 -9.72
CA ALA A 163 -0.84 -5.61 -9.91
C ALA A 163 -1.93 -5.78 -10.98
N VAL A 164 -2.84 -4.83 -11.11
CA VAL A 164 -3.82 -4.81 -12.20
C VAL A 164 -3.16 -4.41 -13.52
N ALA A 165 -2.38 -3.34 -13.53
CA ALA A 165 -1.78 -2.76 -14.73
C ALA A 165 -0.76 -3.70 -15.40
N VAL A 166 0.05 -4.44 -14.63
CA VAL A 166 1.05 -5.38 -15.20
C VAL A 166 0.42 -6.52 -16.02
N ARG A 167 -0.87 -6.82 -15.84
CA ARG A 167 -1.60 -7.82 -16.64
C ARG A 167 -1.75 -7.41 -18.09
N PHE A 168 -1.71 -6.11 -18.38
CA PHE A 168 -1.85 -5.56 -19.72
C PHE A 168 -0.49 -5.26 -20.39
N VAL A 169 0.62 -5.49 -19.67
CA VAL A 169 1.98 -5.18 -20.16
C VAL A 169 2.73 -6.47 -20.47
N PRO A 170 3.17 -6.70 -21.73
CA PRO A 170 3.85 -7.94 -22.11
C PRO A 170 5.32 -8.01 -21.67
N ARG A 171 6.02 -6.87 -21.55
CA ARG A 171 7.45 -6.81 -21.24
C ARG A 171 7.73 -6.96 -19.76
N HIS A 172 8.55 -7.96 -19.38
CA HIS A 172 8.91 -8.23 -17.98
C HIS A 172 9.60 -7.05 -17.29
N SER A 173 10.57 -6.41 -17.97
CA SER A 173 11.27 -5.24 -17.42
C SER A 173 10.33 -4.08 -17.08
N VAL A 174 9.31 -3.84 -17.92
CA VAL A 174 8.30 -2.80 -17.65
C VAL A 174 7.42 -3.18 -16.46
N ARG A 175 7.04 -4.45 -16.31
CA ARG A 175 6.29 -4.93 -15.14
C ARG A 175 7.06 -4.71 -13.85
N VAL A 176 8.36 -5.09 -13.84
CA VAL A 176 9.24 -4.87 -12.68
C VAL A 176 9.34 -3.38 -12.37
N PHE A 177 9.60 -2.55 -13.37
CA PHE A 177 9.65 -1.10 -13.20
C PHE A 177 8.35 -0.55 -12.58
N MET A 178 7.17 -0.97 -13.06
CA MET A 178 5.88 -0.51 -12.53
C MET A 178 5.69 -0.87 -11.06
N VAL A 179 6.07 -2.09 -10.66
CA VAL A 179 5.97 -2.51 -9.25
C VAL A 179 6.97 -1.74 -8.39
N CYS A 180 8.22 -1.58 -8.85
CA CYS A 180 9.22 -0.79 -8.13
C CYS A 180 8.81 0.68 -8.00
N ALA A 181 8.26 1.28 -9.06
CA ALA A 181 7.77 2.65 -9.03
C ALA A 181 6.59 2.82 -8.07
N ALA A 182 5.63 1.88 -8.07
CA ALA A 182 4.52 1.87 -7.13
C ALA A 182 5.00 1.78 -5.67
N PHE A 183 5.96 0.91 -5.41
CA PHE A 183 6.58 0.78 -4.10
C PHE A 183 7.31 2.07 -3.68
N ALA A 184 8.13 2.65 -4.58
CA ALA A 184 8.86 3.89 -4.32
C ALA A 184 7.93 5.06 -4.01
N ILE A 185 6.84 5.23 -4.77
CA ILE A 185 5.82 6.25 -4.50
C ILE A 185 5.22 6.06 -3.09
N ALA A 186 4.86 4.84 -2.72
CA ALA A 186 4.30 4.57 -1.40
C ALA A 186 5.30 4.82 -0.27
N ILE A 187 6.59 4.54 -0.48
CA ILE A 187 7.65 4.89 0.48
C ILE A 187 7.74 6.41 0.63
N VAL A 188 7.75 7.16 -0.46
CA VAL A 188 7.80 8.63 -0.43
C VAL A 188 6.59 9.21 0.31
N ILE A 189 5.37 8.71 0.03
CA ILE A 189 4.16 9.13 0.74
C ILE A 189 4.29 8.89 2.25
N GLY A 190 4.73 7.73 2.69
CA GLY A 190 4.88 7.46 4.11
C GLY A 190 5.99 8.29 4.75
N SER A 191 7.12 8.46 4.08
CA SER A 191 8.24 9.29 4.55
C SER A 191 7.86 10.76 4.71
N SER A 192 7.06 11.29 3.77
CA SER A 192 6.55 12.67 3.88
C SER A 192 5.69 12.88 5.14
N ARG A 193 4.98 11.84 5.64
CA ARG A 193 4.20 11.94 6.88
C ARG A 193 5.08 12.15 8.12
N VAL A 194 6.27 11.56 8.15
CA VAL A 194 7.26 11.80 9.21
C VAL A 194 7.83 13.20 9.07
N TYR A 195 8.24 13.58 7.86
CA TYR A 195 8.79 14.90 7.57
C TYR A 195 7.80 16.03 7.94
N LEU A 196 6.51 15.87 7.62
CA LEU A 196 5.45 16.83 7.97
C LEU A 196 5.06 16.81 9.46
N GLY A 197 5.72 16.04 10.32
CA GLY A 197 5.51 16.02 11.76
C GLY A 197 4.22 15.36 12.24
N VAL A 198 3.45 14.70 11.37
CA VAL A 198 2.11 14.19 11.69
C VAL A 198 2.05 12.72 12.09
N HIS A 199 3.14 11.97 11.87
CA HIS A 199 3.28 10.56 12.25
C HIS A 199 4.69 10.25 12.76
N TRP A 200 4.76 9.31 13.68
CA TRP A 200 6.00 8.72 14.11
C TRP A 200 6.55 7.77 13.03
N PRO A 201 7.90 7.61 12.91
CA PRO A 201 8.51 6.62 12.00
C PRO A 201 7.94 5.22 12.15
N SER A 202 7.70 4.75 13.39
CA SER A 202 7.11 3.43 13.66
C SER A 202 5.66 3.31 13.19
N ASP A 203 4.85 4.40 13.19
CA ASP A 203 3.49 4.39 12.63
C ASP A 203 3.53 4.14 11.12
N VAL A 204 4.51 4.73 10.45
CA VAL A 204 4.70 4.61 9.01
C VAL A 204 5.19 3.20 8.64
N LEU A 205 6.15 2.67 9.39
CA LEU A 205 6.64 1.30 9.21
C LEU A 205 5.51 0.26 9.38
N ALA A 206 4.69 0.42 10.41
CA ALA A 206 3.51 -0.42 10.63
C ALA A 206 2.50 -0.30 9.47
N GLY A 207 2.28 0.93 8.97
CA GLY A 207 1.43 1.18 7.82
C GLY A 207 1.93 0.49 6.55
N TRP A 208 3.20 0.66 6.20
CA TRP A 208 3.80 0.01 5.03
C TRP A 208 3.72 -1.51 5.10
N SER A 209 4.05 -2.10 6.25
CA SER A 209 4.00 -3.55 6.43
C SER A 209 2.59 -4.09 6.21
N LEU A 210 1.56 -3.47 6.80
CA LEU A 210 0.17 -3.85 6.58
C LEU A 210 -0.27 -3.67 5.13
N GLY A 211 0.15 -2.58 4.47
CA GLY A 211 -0.18 -2.31 3.08
C GLY A 211 0.38 -3.38 2.13
N VAL A 212 1.65 -3.76 2.31
CA VAL A 212 2.29 -4.86 1.56
C VAL A 212 1.61 -6.20 1.83
N GLY A 213 1.37 -6.51 3.12
CA GLY A 213 0.72 -7.76 3.52
C GLY A 213 -0.68 -7.91 2.94
N TRP A 214 -1.49 -6.85 3.01
CA TRP A 214 -2.86 -6.85 2.48
C TRP A 214 -2.88 -6.97 0.96
N ALA A 215 -2.05 -6.21 0.23
CA ALA A 215 -1.95 -6.33 -1.22
C ALA A 215 -1.55 -7.75 -1.65
N SER A 216 -0.59 -8.36 -0.95
CA SER A 216 -0.15 -9.74 -1.20
C SER A 216 -1.26 -10.75 -0.89
N LEU A 217 -2.02 -10.56 0.18
CA LEU A 217 -3.16 -11.40 0.55
C LEU A 217 -4.28 -11.33 -0.50
N CYS A 218 -4.59 -10.14 -0.99
CA CYS A 218 -5.55 -9.96 -2.08
C CYS A 218 -5.10 -10.69 -3.35
N TRP A 219 -3.80 -10.64 -3.66
CA TRP A 219 -3.26 -11.35 -4.82
C TRP A 219 -3.35 -12.87 -4.65
N LEU A 220 -3.02 -13.40 -3.48
CA LEU A 220 -3.20 -14.82 -3.15
C LEU A 220 -4.66 -15.24 -3.33
N ALA A 221 -5.60 -14.46 -2.79
CA ALA A 221 -7.04 -14.74 -2.93
C ALA A 221 -7.47 -14.78 -4.41
N ALA A 222 -7.03 -13.81 -5.22
CA ALA A 222 -7.32 -13.78 -6.65
C ALA A 222 -6.75 -15.01 -7.38
N HIS A 223 -5.54 -15.43 -7.03
CA HIS A 223 -4.91 -16.63 -7.60
C HIS A 223 -5.69 -17.90 -7.29
N TYR A 224 -6.10 -18.11 -6.04
CA TYR A 224 -6.89 -19.29 -5.66
C TYR A 224 -8.27 -19.30 -6.29
N LEU A 225 -8.92 -18.15 -6.42
CA LEU A 225 -10.24 -18.05 -7.07
C LEU A 225 -10.16 -18.33 -8.56
N SER A 226 -9.09 -17.90 -9.24
CA SER A 226 -8.92 -18.17 -10.68
C SER A 226 -8.68 -19.66 -10.96
N ARG A 227 -7.89 -20.36 -10.14
CA ARG A 227 -7.67 -21.80 -10.25
C ARG A 227 -8.97 -22.59 -10.08
N ARG A 228 -9.77 -22.28 -9.05
CA ARG A 228 -11.06 -22.98 -8.83
C ARG A 228 -12.05 -22.81 -9.98
N ARG A 229 -12.00 -21.70 -10.71
CA ARG A 229 -12.84 -21.52 -11.91
C ARG A 229 -12.35 -22.39 -13.06
N GLY A 230 -11.06 -22.42 -13.34
CA GLY A 230 -10.48 -23.27 -14.37
C GLY A 230 -10.78 -24.77 -14.14
N ASP A 231 -10.68 -25.26 -12.91
CA ASP A 231 -10.99 -26.65 -12.54
C ASP A 231 -12.49 -26.99 -12.75
N ARG A 232 -13.40 -26.05 -12.45
CA ARG A 232 -14.84 -26.23 -12.67
C ARG A 232 -15.21 -26.30 -14.16
N ASP A 233 -14.60 -25.43 -14.97
CA ASP A 233 -14.81 -25.40 -16.41
C ASP A 233 -14.30 -26.71 -17.06
N ALA A 234 -13.14 -27.22 -16.60
CA ALA A 234 -12.61 -28.51 -17.06
C ALA A 234 -13.52 -29.71 -16.72
N LEU A 235 -14.06 -29.74 -15.49
CA LEU A 235 -15.00 -30.82 -15.06
C LEU A 235 -16.39 -30.74 -15.75
N GLY A 236 -16.82 -29.51 -16.12
CA GLY A 236 -18.06 -29.31 -16.88
C GLY A 236 -17.99 -29.87 -18.30
N HIS A 237 -16.84 -29.75 -18.97
CA HIS A 237 -16.62 -30.25 -20.33
C HIS A 237 -16.41 -31.76 -20.41
N SER A 238 -16.08 -32.42 -19.30
CA SER A 238 -15.93 -33.92 -19.27
C SER A 238 -17.24 -34.66 -19.05
N ARG A 239 -18.36 -33.96 -18.83
CA ARG A 239 -19.68 -34.54 -18.56
C ARG A 239 -20.67 -34.37 -19.71
N THR A 240 -20.28 -33.74 -20.81
CA THR A 240 -21.03 -33.64 -22.08
C THR A 240 -20.41 -34.51 -23.14
#